data_6fcd2e9d4975f05809fe2d87675d8f06
#
_entry.id   6fcd2e9d4975f05809fe2d87675d8f06
#
_cell.length_a   1.000
_cell.length_b   1.000
_cell.length_c   1.000
_cell.angle_alpha   90.00
_cell.angle_beta   90.00
_cell.angle_gamma   90.00
#
_symmetry.space_group_name_H-M   'P 1'
#
loop_
_entity.id
_entity.type
_entity.pdbx_description
1 polymer ?
#
loop_
_entity_poly.entity_id
_entity_poly.type
_entity_poly.pdbx_seq_one_letter_code
_entity_poly.pdbx_strand_id
1 'polypeptide(L)'
;MPNRKEVLLSEYVLSCCSTVDLTREKIEAHGIKWVPFHYEIDGKEYLDDFGETIPYDDFYAAMAKGSATKTSQVNVGEFYEHFKAIASEGKDILHISFSSGLSGAYGSAEIAAKTIREEFPRAQRNCYRFAMRVVRIRPAHG
;
A
#
# COMPACT_ATOMS: atom_id res chain seq x y z
N MET A 1 0.91 -33.83 -12.02
CA MET A 1 0.94 -33.10 -10.74
C MET A 1 1.97 -31.98 -10.86
N PRO A 2 1.61 -30.74 -10.72
CA PRO A 2 2.61 -29.68 -10.73
C PRO A 2 3.54 -29.85 -9.52
N ASN A 3 4.83 -29.66 -9.77
CA ASN A 3 5.88 -29.76 -8.78
C ASN A 3 5.61 -28.76 -7.63
N ARG A 4 5.88 -29.14 -6.38
CA ARG A 4 5.67 -28.28 -5.19
C ARG A 4 6.35 -26.90 -5.31
N LYS A 5 7.37 -26.77 -6.16
CA LYS A 5 8.01 -25.48 -6.50
C LYS A 5 7.16 -24.62 -7.44
N GLU A 6 6.37 -25.21 -8.32
CA GLU A 6 5.49 -24.47 -9.24
C GLU A 6 4.25 -23.93 -8.53
N VAL A 7 3.76 -24.63 -7.49
CA VAL A 7 2.67 -24.15 -6.64
C VAL A 7 3.09 -22.99 -5.72
N LEU A 8 4.39 -22.85 -5.43
CA LEU A 8 4.96 -21.73 -4.65
C LEU A 8 5.23 -20.48 -5.48
N LEU A 9 5.13 -20.58 -6.81
CA LEU A 9 5.24 -19.49 -7.77
C LEU A 9 3.87 -19.05 -8.30
N SER A 10 2.77 -19.33 -7.57
CA SER A 10 1.50 -18.67 -7.86
C SER A 10 1.78 -17.18 -7.86
N GLU A 11 1.49 -16.55 -8.99
CA GLU A 11 1.77 -15.14 -9.22
C GLU A 11 1.10 -14.29 -8.14
N TYR A 12 1.86 -13.83 -7.18
CA TYR A 12 1.39 -12.82 -6.24
C TYR A 12 1.78 -11.42 -6.71
N VAL A 13 0.95 -10.47 -6.38
CA VAL A 13 1.22 -9.04 -6.60
C VAL A 13 1.73 -8.46 -5.31
N LEU A 14 2.92 -7.87 -5.36
CA LEU A 14 3.44 -7.08 -4.25
C LEU A 14 2.72 -5.72 -4.23
N SER A 15 2.23 -5.35 -3.07
CA SER A 15 1.49 -4.11 -2.85
C SER A 15 2.03 -3.35 -1.63
N CYS A 16 1.97 -2.03 -1.68
CA CYS A 16 2.37 -1.15 -0.58
C CYS A 16 1.57 0.15 -0.58
N CYS A 17 1.80 1.00 0.42
CA CYS A 17 1.35 2.39 0.39
C CYS A 17 2.42 3.30 -0.22
N SER A 18 2.04 4.50 -0.66
CA SER A 18 2.96 5.51 -1.21
C SER A 18 4.08 5.91 -0.24
N THR A 19 3.89 5.68 1.05
CA THR A 19 4.84 5.97 2.12
C THR A 19 5.99 4.97 2.24
N VAL A 20 6.22 4.15 1.22
CA VAL A 20 7.23 3.07 1.21
C VAL A 20 8.68 3.57 1.13
N ASP A 21 8.88 4.86 0.94
CA ASP A 21 10.20 5.50 0.81
C ASP A 21 11.04 4.96 -0.37
N LEU A 22 10.36 4.68 -1.47
CA LEU A 22 10.95 4.30 -2.75
C LEU A 22 10.52 5.30 -3.82
N THR A 23 11.32 5.42 -4.87
CA THR A 23 10.91 6.22 -6.04
C THR A 23 9.87 5.48 -6.86
N ARG A 24 9.02 6.22 -7.57
CA ARG A 24 8.02 5.64 -8.47
C ARG A 24 8.63 4.71 -9.50
N GLU A 25 9.77 5.09 -10.08
CA GLU A 25 10.51 4.25 -11.05
C GLU A 25 10.86 2.88 -10.48
N LYS A 26 11.33 2.81 -9.22
CA LYS A 26 11.65 1.53 -8.57
C LYS A 26 10.42 0.68 -8.32
N ILE A 27 9.32 1.30 -7.91
CA ILE A 27 8.05 0.63 -7.69
C ILE A 27 7.53 0.04 -8.99
N GLU A 28 7.50 0.81 -10.06
CA GLU A 28 7.03 0.37 -11.37
C GLU A 28 7.94 -0.68 -12.00
N ALA A 29 9.26 -0.53 -11.89
CA ALA A 29 10.23 -1.49 -12.39
C ALA A 29 10.10 -2.89 -11.76
N HIS A 30 9.61 -2.97 -10.52
CA HIS A 30 9.36 -4.24 -9.82
C HIS A 30 7.90 -4.70 -9.90
N GLY A 31 7.05 -4.03 -10.66
CA GLY A 31 5.63 -4.37 -10.80
C GLY A 31 4.83 -4.25 -9.48
N ILE A 32 5.31 -3.44 -8.55
CA ILE A 32 4.64 -3.21 -7.27
C ILE A 32 3.41 -2.34 -7.48
N LYS A 33 2.26 -2.76 -6.97
CA LYS A 33 1.05 -1.95 -6.91
C LYS A 33 1.07 -1.11 -5.65
N TRP A 34 0.54 0.10 -5.70
CA TRP A 34 0.55 0.99 -4.56
C TRP A 34 -0.76 1.75 -4.41
N VAL A 35 -1.06 2.12 -3.18
CA VAL A 35 -2.21 2.93 -2.82
C VAL A 35 -1.72 4.24 -2.18
N PRO A 36 -2.22 5.39 -2.63
CA PRO A 36 -1.74 6.68 -2.14
C PRO A 36 -2.26 6.99 -0.73
N PHE A 37 -1.39 7.56 0.10
CA PHE A 37 -1.80 8.33 1.25
C PHE A 37 -2.33 9.69 0.80
N HIS A 38 -3.01 10.38 1.69
CA HIS A 38 -3.49 11.74 1.45
C HIS A 38 -2.67 12.73 2.27
N TYR A 39 -2.49 13.92 1.75
CA TYR A 39 -1.95 15.04 2.50
C TYR A 39 -2.69 16.33 2.13
N GLU A 40 -2.64 17.29 3.04
CA GLU A 40 -3.30 18.57 2.89
C GLU A 40 -2.28 19.70 3.04
N ILE A 41 -2.36 20.69 2.17
CA ILE A 41 -1.62 21.93 2.28
C ILE A 41 -2.63 23.07 2.28
N ASP A 42 -2.66 23.87 3.35
CA ASP A 42 -3.54 25.01 3.50
C ASP A 42 -5.03 24.72 3.19
N GLY A 43 -5.52 23.56 3.63
CA GLY A 43 -6.91 23.13 3.45
C GLY A 43 -7.22 22.46 2.12
N LYS A 44 -6.24 22.32 1.22
CA LYS A 44 -6.41 21.60 -0.04
C LYS A 44 -5.79 20.21 0.04
N GLU A 45 -6.60 19.20 -0.28
CA GLU A 45 -6.19 17.79 -0.24
C GLU A 45 -5.50 17.36 -1.54
N TYR A 46 -4.48 16.53 -1.40
CA TYR A 46 -3.71 15.92 -2.48
C TYR A 46 -3.45 14.45 -2.17
N LEU A 47 -3.24 13.66 -3.23
CA LEU A 47 -2.75 12.30 -3.11
C LEU A 47 -1.22 12.31 -3.11
N ASP A 48 -0.62 11.48 -2.28
CA ASP A 48 0.81 11.23 -2.32
C ASP A 48 1.15 10.33 -3.52
N ASP A 49 1.58 10.96 -4.59
CA ASP A 49 1.91 10.34 -5.88
C ASP A 49 3.42 10.37 -6.19
N PHE A 50 4.24 10.31 -5.16
CA PHE A 50 5.71 10.35 -5.25
C PHE A 50 6.26 11.68 -5.79
N GLY A 51 5.55 12.77 -5.55
CA GLY A 51 5.98 14.12 -5.91
C GLY A 51 5.68 14.51 -7.36
N GLU A 52 4.79 13.81 -8.06
CA GLU A 52 4.37 14.17 -9.42
C GLU A 52 3.50 15.41 -9.45
N THR A 53 2.46 15.46 -8.60
CA THR A 53 1.55 16.61 -8.52
C THR A 53 2.23 17.79 -7.82
N ILE A 54 2.88 17.52 -6.67
CA ILE A 54 3.66 18.53 -5.95
C ILE A 54 5.06 17.95 -5.71
N PRO A 55 6.09 18.50 -6.38
CA PRO A 55 7.47 18.12 -6.13
C PRO A 55 7.84 18.26 -4.65
N TYR A 56 8.68 17.37 -4.15
CA TYR A 56 9.08 17.37 -2.73
C TYR A 56 9.69 18.69 -2.29
N ASP A 57 10.52 19.31 -3.14
CA ASP A 57 11.12 20.60 -2.84
C ASP A 57 10.07 21.70 -2.66
N ASP A 58 9.02 21.70 -3.48
CA ASP A 58 7.91 22.65 -3.38
C ASP A 58 7.07 22.41 -2.11
N PHE A 59 6.85 21.15 -1.76
CA PHE A 59 6.17 20.78 -0.51
C PHE A 59 6.94 21.29 0.72
N TYR A 60 8.25 21.02 0.78
CA TYR A 60 9.08 21.49 1.89
C TYR A 60 9.24 23.01 1.90
N ALA A 61 9.30 23.64 0.74
CA ALA A 61 9.32 25.10 0.64
C ALA A 61 8.02 25.73 1.17
N ALA A 62 6.87 25.14 0.90
CA ALA A 62 5.59 25.58 1.44
C ALA A 62 5.58 25.46 2.97
N MET A 63 6.03 24.36 3.53
CA MET A 63 6.16 24.18 4.98
C MET A 63 7.11 25.22 5.60
N ALA A 64 8.25 25.49 4.97
CA ALA A 64 9.22 26.50 5.42
C ALA A 64 8.64 27.93 5.42
N LYS A 65 7.66 28.19 4.55
CA LYS A 65 6.92 29.46 4.49
C LYS A 65 5.77 29.55 5.49
N GLY A 66 5.50 28.48 6.26
CA GLY A 66 4.48 28.43 7.29
C GLY A 66 3.14 27.85 6.84
N SER A 67 3.06 27.20 5.69
CA SER A 67 1.85 26.49 5.26
C SER A 67 1.47 25.41 6.26
N ALA A 68 0.17 25.32 6.57
CA ALA A 68 -0.38 24.26 7.42
C ALA A 68 -0.46 22.96 6.62
N THR A 69 0.19 21.90 7.11
CA THR A 69 0.19 20.60 6.47
C THR A 69 -0.38 19.53 7.41
N LYS A 70 -1.14 18.61 6.85
CA LYS A 70 -1.67 17.41 7.51
C LYS A 70 -1.52 16.21 6.62
N THR A 71 -1.46 15.03 7.22
CA THR A 71 -1.51 13.75 6.51
C THR A 71 -2.71 12.96 6.97
N SER A 72 -3.34 12.23 6.08
CA SER A 72 -4.37 11.27 6.40
C SER A 72 -4.06 9.92 5.77
N GLN A 73 -4.44 8.87 6.49
CA GLN A 73 -4.18 7.50 6.08
C GLN A 73 -5.18 7.05 5.00
N VAL A 74 -4.82 6.00 4.29
CA VAL A 74 -5.72 5.28 3.40
C VAL A 74 -6.87 4.67 4.20
N ASN A 75 -8.10 4.88 3.75
CA ASN A 75 -9.27 4.32 4.42
C ASN A 75 -9.62 2.91 3.92
N VAL A 76 -10.56 2.26 4.60
CA VAL A 76 -11.01 0.89 4.28
C VAL A 76 -11.52 0.77 2.85
N GLY A 77 -12.31 1.75 2.38
CA GLY A 77 -12.87 1.74 1.03
C GLY A 77 -11.81 1.80 -0.06
N GLU A 78 -10.78 2.63 0.14
CA GLU A 78 -9.66 2.75 -0.80
C GLU A 78 -8.83 1.47 -0.85
N PHE A 79 -8.54 0.85 0.30
CA PHE A 79 -7.89 -0.46 0.33
C PHE A 79 -8.74 -1.54 -0.32
N TYR A 80 -10.05 -1.52 -0.08
CA TYR A 80 -10.97 -2.47 -0.69
C TYR A 80 -10.92 -2.39 -2.22
N GLU A 81 -11.06 -1.20 -2.81
CA GLU A 81 -10.98 -1.02 -4.27
C GLU A 81 -9.60 -1.42 -4.83
N HIS A 82 -8.55 -1.07 -4.13
CA HIS A 82 -7.19 -1.44 -4.50
C HIS A 82 -6.99 -2.96 -4.53
N PHE A 83 -7.39 -3.66 -3.48
CA PHE A 83 -7.27 -5.11 -3.40
C PHE A 83 -8.23 -5.84 -4.33
N LYS A 84 -9.44 -5.31 -4.52
CA LYS A 84 -10.43 -5.87 -5.43
C LYS A 84 -9.92 -5.87 -6.88
N ALA A 85 -9.30 -4.80 -7.32
CA ALA A 85 -8.71 -4.71 -8.66
C ALA A 85 -7.69 -5.83 -8.91
N ILE A 86 -6.85 -6.14 -7.91
CA ILE A 86 -5.84 -7.21 -8.01
C ILE A 86 -6.49 -8.60 -7.90
N ALA A 87 -7.38 -8.79 -6.93
CA ALA A 87 -8.06 -10.07 -6.70
C ALA A 87 -8.95 -10.50 -7.86
N SER A 88 -9.58 -9.54 -8.56
CA SER A 88 -10.41 -9.81 -9.75
C SER A 88 -9.60 -10.37 -10.92
N GLU A 89 -8.30 -10.13 -10.98
CA GLU A 89 -7.38 -10.74 -11.93
C GLU A 89 -6.95 -12.17 -11.54
N GLY A 90 -7.43 -12.69 -10.41
CA GLY A 90 -7.08 -14.01 -9.92
C GLY A 90 -5.69 -14.13 -9.32
N LYS A 91 -5.09 -13.02 -8.88
CA LYS A 91 -3.73 -12.97 -8.33
C LYS A 91 -3.74 -12.86 -6.81
N ASP A 92 -2.78 -13.50 -6.19
CA ASP A 92 -2.51 -13.36 -4.76
C ASP A 92 -1.93 -11.98 -4.45
N ILE A 93 -2.20 -11.48 -3.24
CA ILE A 93 -1.72 -10.16 -2.83
C ILE A 93 -0.82 -10.30 -1.59
N LEU A 94 0.38 -9.75 -1.70
CA LEU A 94 1.26 -9.52 -0.56
C LEU A 94 1.35 -8.02 -0.30
N HIS A 95 0.58 -7.53 0.65
CA HIS A 95 0.59 -6.12 1.02
C HIS A 95 1.53 -5.85 2.17
N ILE A 96 2.44 -4.89 1.97
CA ILE A 96 3.38 -4.42 2.99
C ILE A 96 2.86 -3.09 3.52
N SER A 97 2.56 -3.06 4.81
CA SER A 97 2.01 -1.88 5.49
C SER A 97 2.93 -1.39 6.61
N PHE A 98 2.70 -0.18 7.07
CA PHE A 98 3.27 0.30 8.32
C PHE A 98 2.80 -0.52 9.52
N SER A 99 3.61 -0.49 10.58
CA SER A 99 3.20 -1.03 11.87
C SER A 99 1.90 -0.38 12.36
N SER A 100 1.02 -1.18 12.94
CA SER A 100 -0.21 -0.70 13.61
C SER A 100 0.05 0.31 14.72
N GLY A 101 1.27 0.34 15.26
CA GLY A 101 1.71 1.34 16.23
C GLY A 101 2.06 2.71 15.61
N LEU A 102 2.22 2.77 14.28
CA LEU A 102 2.56 4.02 13.58
C LEU A 102 1.37 4.61 12.82
N SER A 103 0.46 3.79 12.33
CA SER A 103 -0.68 4.23 11.54
C SER A 103 -1.86 3.27 11.63
N GLY A 104 -3.08 3.80 11.62
CA GLY A 104 -4.30 3.03 11.49
C GLY A 104 -4.50 2.41 10.10
N ALA A 105 -3.66 2.73 9.13
CA ALA A 105 -3.71 2.16 7.78
C ALA A 105 -3.64 0.63 7.78
N TYR A 106 -2.86 0.05 8.69
CA TYR A 106 -2.79 -1.40 8.86
C TYR A 106 -4.18 -2.00 9.18
N GLY A 107 -4.88 -1.44 10.16
CA GLY A 107 -6.23 -1.90 10.53
C GLY A 107 -7.23 -1.75 9.39
N SER A 108 -7.17 -0.64 8.65
CA SER A 108 -8.01 -0.41 7.47
C SER A 108 -7.75 -1.44 6.38
N ALA A 109 -6.48 -1.76 6.13
CA ALA A 109 -6.08 -2.78 5.16
C ALA A 109 -6.52 -4.19 5.60
N GLU A 110 -6.45 -4.53 6.90
CA GLU A 110 -6.94 -5.82 7.41
C GLU A 110 -8.44 -6.00 7.20
N ILE A 111 -9.24 -4.97 7.48
CA ILE A 111 -10.69 -5.00 7.27
C ILE A 111 -10.99 -5.20 5.79
N ALA A 112 -10.37 -4.44 4.91
CA ALA A 112 -10.53 -4.59 3.46
C ALA A 112 -10.12 -5.99 2.98
N ALA A 113 -9.00 -6.50 3.47
CA ALA A 113 -8.51 -7.83 3.14
C ALA A 113 -9.47 -8.94 3.54
N LYS A 114 -10.10 -8.82 4.72
CA LYS A 114 -11.12 -9.76 5.19
C LYS A 114 -12.31 -9.78 4.24
N THR A 115 -12.82 -8.61 3.86
CA THR A 115 -13.94 -8.49 2.92
C THR A 115 -13.61 -9.11 1.57
N ILE A 116 -12.42 -8.86 1.03
CA ILE A 116 -11.97 -9.46 -0.24
C ILE A 116 -11.91 -10.99 -0.16
N ARG A 117 -11.42 -11.56 0.94
CA ARG A 117 -11.41 -13.03 1.13
C ARG A 117 -12.82 -13.63 1.14
N GLU A 118 -13.80 -12.91 1.69
CA GLU A 118 -15.19 -13.35 1.73
C GLU A 118 -15.86 -13.26 0.35
N GLU A 119 -15.57 -12.21 -0.43
CA GLU A 119 -16.16 -11.99 -1.75
C GLU A 119 -15.54 -12.83 -2.86
N PHE A 120 -14.27 -13.20 -2.72
CA PHE A 120 -13.54 -14.00 -3.71
C PHE A 120 -13.16 -15.40 -3.18
N PRO A 121 -14.12 -16.25 -2.78
CA PRO A 121 -13.84 -17.55 -2.16
C PRO A 121 -13.21 -18.58 -3.11
N ARG A 122 -13.30 -18.40 -4.44
CA ARG A 122 -12.60 -19.26 -5.43
C ARG A 122 -11.10 -19.12 -5.37
N ALA A 123 -10.64 -18.04 -4.82
CA ALA A 123 -9.31 -17.81 -4.37
C ALA A 123 -8.82 -18.89 -3.39
N GLN A 124 -9.70 -19.55 -2.66
CA GLN A 124 -9.33 -20.61 -1.73
C GLN A 124 -8.76 -21.88 -2.38
N ARG A 125 -9.00 -22.12 -3.66
CA ARG A 125 -8.39 -23.27 -4.35
C ARG A 125 -6.95 -23.04 -4.78
N ASN A 126 -6.54 -21.79 -4.90
CA ASN A 126 -5.18 -21.38 -5.26
C ASN A 126 -4.54 -20.55 -4.14
N CYS A 127 -4.75 -20.89 -2.86
CA CYS A 127 -4.10 -20.25 -1.72
C CYS A 127 -3.78 -18.77 -1.92
N TYR A 128 -4.80 -17.89 -1.98
CA TYR A 128 -4.56 -16.47 -1.79
C TYR A 128 -4.05 -16.28 -0.37
N ARG A 129 -2.76 -16.29 -0.23
CA ARG A 129 -2.13 -15.91 1.03
C ARG A 129 -2.06 -14.39 1.06
N PHE A 130 -3.07 -13.80 1.65
CA PHE A 130 -3.01 -12.42 2.07
C PHE A 130 -2.04 -12.35 3.25
N ALA A 131 -0.79 -12.12 2.98
CA ALA A 131 0.20 -11.90 4.02
C ALA A 131 0.42 -10.39 4.16
N MET A 132 -0.04 -9.81 5.25
CA MET A 132 0.37 -8.47 5.66
C MET A 132 1.62 -8.62 6.52
N ARG A 133 2.73 -8.16 6.02
CA ARG A 133 3.96 -8.12 6.78
C ARG A 133 4.25 -6.69 7.18
N VAL A 134 4.33 -6.47 8.47
CA VAL A 134 4.78 -5.20 9.03
C VAL A 134 6.29 -5.11 8.84
N VAL A 135 6.75 -4.14 8.08
CA VAL A 135 8.18 -3.82 8.04
C VAL A 135 8.51 -3.08 9.34
N ARG A 136 9.15 -3.78 10.27
CA ARG A 136 9.70 -3.16 11.47
C ARG A 136 10.99 -2.44 11.07
N ILE A 137 10.92 -1.15 10.84
CA ILE A 137 12.13 -0.33 10.72
C ILE A 137 12.70 -0.23 12.14
N ARG A 138 13.83 -0.89 12.39
CA ARG A 138 14.61 -0.59 13.59
C ARG A 138 15.31 0.73 13.33
N PRO A 139 15.15 1.73 14.19
CA PRO A 139 16.01 2.91 14.13
C PRO A 139 17.46 2.42 14.31
N ALA A 140 18.35 2.88 13.45
CA ALA A 140 19.76 2.67 13.65
C ALA A 140 20.12 3.34 14.98
N HIS A 141 20.55 2.53 15.94
CA HIS A 141 21.13 3.09 17.15
C HIS A 141 22.46 3.74 16.75
N GLY A 142 22.48 5.10 16.80
CA GLY A 142 23.73 5.83 16.78
C GLY A 142 24.52 5.61 18.07
#